data_42b63abf3505165e6eba64733f57b4ce
#
_entry.id   42b63abf3505165e6eba64733f57b4ce
#
_cell.length_a   1.000
_cell.length_b   1.000
_cell.length_c   1.000
_cell.angle_alpha   90.00
_cell.angle_beta   90.00
_cell.angle_gamma   90.00
#
_symmetry.space_group_name_H-M   'P 1'
#
loop_
_entity.id
_entity.type
_entity.pdbx_description
1 polymer ?
#
loop_
_entity_poly.entity_id
_entity_poly.type
_entity_poly.pdbx_seq_one_letter_code
_entity_poly.pdbx_strand_id
1 'polypeptide(L)'
;TGCAYMCLDALSQAYGELDMKFLKPLLNEMVENLRRIDFVGISVQTHATLSAARGLLRIHRADGDPGALELARQLFELYLAHGMSENYANHNWFGRPLWTEPCAIVDSWMAAMELFCLTREARYLETAHRIRFNALYFAQRSNGGFGCDECVGAENPVLSAHAGAEEAFWCCSMRGAEGLSQIHRHQLL
;
A
#
# COMPACT_ATOMS: atom_id res chain seq x y z
N THR A 1 -3.95 2.18 17.94
CA THR A 1 -2.63 1.54 17.78
C THR A 1 -2.46 0.84 16.43
N GLY A 2 -3.31 1.08 15.43
CA GLY A 2 -3.36 0.36 14.17
C GLY A 2 -2.19 0.56 13.19
N CYS A 3 -1.14 1.31 13.54
CA CYS A 3 -0.03 1.64 12.64
C CYS A 3 1.33 1.10 13.10
N ALA A 4 1.39 0.36 14.20
CA ALA A 4 2.67 -0.07 14.80
C ALA A 4 3.54 -0.93 13.86
N TYR A 5 2.94 -1.67 12.95
CA TYR A 5 3.64 -2.53 11.98
C TYR A 5 4.05 -1.84 10.67
N MET A 6 3.73 -0.56 10.47
CA MET A 6 4.23 0.21 9.33
C MET A 6 5.76 0.28 9.28
N CYS A 7 6.41 0.29 10.44
CA CYS A 7 7.88 0.29 10.52
C CYS A 7 8.52 -0.98 9.94
N LEU A 8 7.76 -2.04 9.67
CA LEU A 8 8.27 -3.23 9.01
C LEU A 8 8.88 -2.90 7.63
N ASP A 9 8.30 -1.98 6.85
CA ASP A 9 8.85 -1.56 5.56
C ASP A 9 10.23 -0.91 5.72
N ALA A 10 10.35 0.08 6.60
CA ALA A 10 11.61 0.78 6.82
C ALA A 10 12.71 -0.12 7.41
N LEU A 11 12.35 -0.96 8.40
CA LEU A 11 13.30 -1.87 9.03
C LEU A 11 13.77 -2.97 8.08
N SER A 12 12.86 -3.51 7.25
CA SER A 12 13.24 -4.50 6.23
C SER A 12 14.11 -3.90 5.11
N GLN A 13 13.88 -2.62 4.77
CA GLN A 13 14.76 -1.89 3.86
C GLN A 13 16.15 -1.73 4.46
N ALA A 14 16.27 -1.29 5.72
CA ALA A 14 17.55 -1.16 6.41
C ALA A 14 18.26 -2.53 6.51
N TYR A 15 17.53 -3.59 6.79
CA TYR A 15 18.06 -4.95 6.83
C TYR A 15 18.64 -5.40 5.47
N GLY A 16 17.90 -5.18 4.38
CA GLY A 16 18.30 -5.65 3.05
C GLY A 16 19.31 -4.74 2.34
N GLU A 17 19.09 -3.41 2.39
CA GLU A 17 19.86 -2.44 1.59
C GLU A 17 21.07 -1.86 2.34
N LEU A 18 20.99 -1.75 3.68
CA LEU A 18 22.08 -1.22 4.52
C LEU A 18 22.84 -2.32 5.28
N ASP A 19 22.56 -3.59 4.97
CA ASP A 19 23.18 -4.78 5.59
C ASP A 19 23.06 -4.82 7.13
N MET A 20 21.98 -4.24 7.69
CA MET A 20 21.76 -4.22 9.13
C MET A 20 21.22 -5.56 9.64
N LYS A 21 22.01 -6.64 9.51
CA LYS A 21 21.59 -8.03 9.78
C LYS A 21 21.17 -8.28 11.23
N PHE A 22 21.59 -7.46 12.17
CA PHE A 22 21.15 -7.52 13.57
C PHE A 22 19.65 -7.28 13.76
N LEU A 23 18.95 -6.71 12.73
CA LEU A 23 17.49 -6.51 12.76
C LEU A 23 16.70 -7.80 12.55
N LYS A 24 17.32 -8.90 12.07
CA LYS A 24 16.59 -10.14 11.73
C LYS A 24 15.71 -10.70 12.86
N PRO A 25 16.15 -10.78 14.12
CA PRO A 25 15.30 -11.27 15.21
C PRO A 25 14.05 -10.40 15.40
N LEU A 26 14.19 -9.08 15.35
CA LEU A 26 13.09 -8.14 15.45
C LEU A 26 12.10 -8.29 14.28
N LEU A 27 12.61 -8.38 13.06
CA LEU A 27 11.77 -8.59 11.87
C LEU A 27 10.97 -9.90 11.98
N ASN A 28 11.60 -10.98 12.43
CA ASN A 28 10.89 -12.25 12.65
C ASN A 28 9.77 -12.12 13.67
N GLU A 29 10.02 -11.46 14.81
CA GLU A 29 9.00 -11.21 15.82
C GLU A 29 7.84 -10.36 15.27
N MET A 30 8.15 -9.30 14.51
CA MET A 30 7.14 -8.46 13.86
C MET A 30 6.28 -9.26 12.88
N VAL A 31 6.88 -10.12 12.06
CA VAL A 31 6.16 -10.99 11.11
C VAL A 31 5.24 -11.95 11.84
N GLU A 32 5.69 -12.59 12.90
CA GLU A 32 4.86 -13.50 13.70
C GLU A 32 3.69 -12.78 14.40
N ASN A 33 3.92 -11.56 14.86
CA ASN A 33 2.85 -10.74 15.43
C ASN A 33 1.85 -10.30 14.35
N LEU A 34 2.32 -9.95 13.16
CA LEU A 34 1.49 -9.57 12.02
C LEU A 34 0.52 -10.69 11.59
N ARG A 35 0.97 -11.95 11.61
CA ARG A 35 0.14 -13.13 11.30
C ARG A 35 -1.09 -13.30 12.18
N ARG A 36 -1.09 -12.72 13.38
CA ARG A 36 -2.15 -12.86 14.39
C ARG A 36 -3.21 -11.76 14.32
N ILE A 37 -3.04 -10.79 13.43
CA ILE A 37 -3.92 -9.63 13.35
C ILE A 37 -5.15 -9.97 12.51
N ASP A 38 -6.33 -9.74 13.06
CA ASP A 38 -7.58 -9.70 12.31
C ASP A 38 -7.80 -8.29 11.73
N PHE A 39 -7.19 -8.05 10.56
CA PHE A 39 -7.18 -6.73 9.92
C PHE A 39 -8.55 -6.16 9.63
N VAL A 40 -9.49 -7.02 9.23
CA VAL A 40 -10.85 -6.61 8.87
C VAL A 40 -11.71 -6.46 10.14
N GLY A 41 -11.66 -7.44 11.03
CA GLY A 41 -12.49 -7.44 12.23
C GLY A 41 -12.23 -6.27 13.18
N ILE A 42 -10.98 -5.80 13.28
CA ILE A 42 -10.64 -4.62 14.07
C ILE A 42 -10.51 -3.33 13.26
N SER A 43 -10.90 -3.35 11.98
CA SER A 43 -10.84 -2.20 11.06
C SER A 43 -9.47 -1.52 11.07
N VAL A 44 -8.43 -2.25 10.67
CA VAL A 44 -7.06 -1.72 10.57
C VAL A 44 -6.95 -0.73 9.41
N GLN A 45 -6.01 0.21 9.50
CA GLN A 45 -5.71 1.14 8.42
C GLN A 45 -5.10 0.39 7.21
N THR A 46 -5.64 0.63 6.02
CA THR A 46 -5.19 -0.04 4.79
C THR A 46 -3.76 0.35 4.40
N HIS A 47 -3.40 1.63 4.55
CA HIS A 47 -2.03 2.09 4.33
C HIS A 47 -1.02 1.33 5.20
N ALA A 48 -1.30 1.19 6.50
CA ALA A 48 -0.42 0.45 7.40
C ALA A 48 -0.24 -1.02 6.97
N THR A 49 -1.33 -1.66 6.54
CA THR A 49 -1.32 -3.05 6.05
C THR A 49 -0.49 -3.19 4.77
N LEU A 50 -0.66 -2.28 3.81
CA LEU A 50 0.10 -2.28 2.55
C LEU A 50 1.58 -1.98 2.77
N SER A 51 1.91 -1.05 3.69
CA SER A 51 3.30 -0.82 4.09
C SER A 51 3.93 -2.09 4.69
N ALA A 52 3.19 -2.82 5.53
CA ALA A 52 3.67 -4.09 6.06
C ALA A 52 3.86 -5.15 4.96
N ALA A 53 2.95 -5.24 4.00
CA ALA A 53 3.08 -6.14 2.85
C ALA A 53 4.36 -5.82 2.04
N ARG A 54 4.67 -4.55 1.80
CA ARG A 54 5.93 -4.13 1.16
C ARG A 54 7.15 -4.55 1.97
N GLY A 55 7.11 -4.39 3.29
CA GLY A 55 8.16 -4.87 4.18
C GLY A 55 8.41 -6.37 4.04
N LEU A 56 7.35 -7.18 3.95
CA LEU A 56 7.44 -8.63 3.71
C LEU A 56 8.08 -8.96 2.36
N LEU A 57 7.72 -8.22 1.30
CA LEU A 57 8.34 -8.40 -0.03
C LEU A 57 9.84 -8.09 0.01
N ARG A 58 10.27 -7.07 0.77
CA ARG A 58 11.69 -6.77 0.99
C ARG A 58 12.41 -7.88 1.76
N ILE A 59 11.78 -8.48 2.78
CA ILE A 59 12.33 -9.64 3.50
C ILE A 59 12.51 -10.81 2.53
N HIS A 60 11.51 -11.10 1.71
CA HIS A 60 11.62 -12.13 0.69
C HIS A 60 12.79 -11.88 -0.29
N ARG A 61 12.95 -10.65 -0.75
CA ARG A 61 14.09 -10.28 -1.62
C ARG A 61 15.44 -10.49 -0.96
N ALA A 62 15.56 -10.13 0.32
CA ALA A 62 16.82 -10.20 1.05
C ALA A 62 17.23 -11.63 1.42
N ASP A 63 16.26 -12.49 1.75
CA ASP A 63 16.50 -13.81 2.34
C ASP A 63 15.98 -14.98 1.48
N GLY A 64 15.18 -14.70 0.46
CA GLY A 64 14.48 -15.75 -0.30
C GLY A 64 13.33 -16.40 0.50
N ASP A 65 12.85 -15.80 1.59
CA ASP A 65 11.84 -16.37 2.48
C ASP A 65 10.47 -16.52 1.78
N PRO A 66 10.03 -17.75 1.45
CA PRO A 66 8.75 -17.95 0.78
C PRO A 66 7.55 -17.67 1.67
N GLY A 67 7.71 -17.77 3.00
CA GLY A 67 6.66 -17.47 3.96
C GLY A 67 6.36 -15.96 4.04
N ALA A 68 7.37 -15.12 3.84
CA ALA A 68 7.20 -13.67 3.75
C ALA A 68 6.47 -13.29 2.45
N LEU A 69 6.82 -13.90 1.31
CA LEU A 69 6.13 -13.68 0.03
C LEU A 69 4.65 -14.08 0.13
N GLU A 70 4.38 -15.26 0.67
CA GLU A 70 3.01 -15.75 0.81
C GLU A 70 2.15 -14.86 1.73
N LEU A 71 2.70 -14.42 2.86
CA LEU A 71 1.99 -13.49 3.74
C LEU A 71 1.74 -12.14 3.05
N ALA A 72 2.70 -11.62 2.29
CA ALA A 72 2.51 -10.38 1.52
C ALA A 72 1.38 -10.53 0.49
N ARG A 73 1.31 -11.68 -0.21
CA ARG A 73 0.21 -12.00 -1.12
C ARG A 73 -1.13 -12.01 -0.39
N GLN A 74 -1.22 -12.69 0.74
CA GLN A 74 -2.44 -12.77 1.55
C GLN A 74 -2.91 -11.37 1.98
N LEU A 75 -2.02 -10.51 2.45
CA LEU A 75 -2.36 -9.14 2.82
C LEU A 75 -2.81 -8.29 1.62
N PHE A 76 -2.20 -8.49 0.47
CA PHE A 76 -2.59 -7.80 -0.75
C PHE A 76 -3.97 -8.27 -1.25
N GLU A 77 -4.24 -9.58 -1.27
CA GLU A 77 -5.57 -10.13 -1.60
C GLU A 77 -6.65 -9.66 -0.61
N LEU A 78 -6.32 -9.61 0.68
CA LEU A 78 -7.21 -9.06 1.70
C LEU A 78 -7.54 -7.58 1.40
N TYR A 79 -6.55 -6.80 1.00
CA TYR A 79 -6.76 -5.42 0.58
C TYR A 79 -7.65 -5.32 -0.66
N LEU A 80 -7.41 -6.14 -1.69
CA LEU A 80 -8.25 -6.16 -2.89
C LEU A 80 -9.72 -6.47 -2.56
N ALA A 81 -9.96 -7.40 -1.63
CA ALA A 81 -11.29 -7.85 -1.26
C ALA A 81 -12.05 -6.88 -0.34
N HIS A 82 -11.35 -6.17 0.57
CA HIS A 82 -11.99 -5.46 1.68
C HIS A 82 -11.51 -4.01 1.86
N GLY A 83 -10.44 -3.61 1.19
CA GLY A 83 -9.81 -2.31 1.38
C GLY A 83 -9.74 -1.44 0.13
N MET A 84 -10.02 -2.01 -1.05
CA MET A 84 -10.02 -1.30 -2.32
C MET A 84 -11.43 -0.75 -2.61
N SER A 85 -11.51 0.49 -3.09
CA SER A 85 -12.74 1.10 -3.57
C SER A 85 -13.03 0.73 -5.03
N GLU A 86 -14.25 1.00 -5.52
CA GLU A 86 -14.68 0.64 -6.89
C GLU A 86 -13.82 1.30 -7.99
N ASN A 87 -13.25 2.48 -7.71
CA ASN A 87 -12.35 3.17 -8.63
C ASN A 87 -10.87 2.83 -8.43
N TYR A 88 -10.55 1.70 -7.78
CA TYR A 88 -9.18 1.24 -7.51
C TYR A 88 -8.36 2.14 -6.56
N ALA A 89 -9.00 3.05 -5.83
CA ALA A 89 -8.43 3.73 -4.68
C ALA A 89 -8.54 2.83 -3.43
N ASN A 90 -8.62 3.40 -2.25
CA ASN A 90 -8.70 2.61 -1.02
C ASN A 90 -9.80 3.12 -0.08
N HIS A 91 -10.32 2.24 0.74
CA HIS A 91 -10.92 2.62 2.00
C HIS A 91 -9.79 2.88 3.00
N ASN A 92 -9.75 4.04 3.64
CA ASN A 92 -8.66 4.33 4.58
C ASN A 92 -8.58 3.30 5.73
N TRP A 93 -9.72 2.72 6.09
CA TRP A 93 -9.83 1.66 7.10
C TRP A 93 -10.63 0.49 6.53
N PHE A 94 -10.20 -0.74 6.78
CA PHE A 94 -10.98 -1.91 6.37
C PHE A 94 -12.43 -1.82 6.85
N GLY A 95 -13.36 -2.08 5.94
CA GLY A 95 -14.79 -2.04 6.23
C GLY A 95 -15.38 -0.64 6.47
N ARG A 96 -14.64 0.45 6.23
CA ARG A 96 -15.11 1.83 6.41
C ARG A 96 -14.89 2.65 5.13
N PRO A 97 -15.85 2.66 4.20
CA PRO A 97 -15.73 3.35 2.92
C PRO A 97 -15.99 4.87 3.07
N LEU A 98 -15.21 5.55 3.90
CA LEU A 98 -15.40 6.97 4.18
C LEU A 98 -14.57 7.84 3.22
N TRP A 99 -13.25 7.68 3.22
CA TRP A 99 -12.35 8.47 2.42
C TRP A 99 -11.11 7.67 2.01
N THR A 100 -10.47 8.12 0.92
CA THR A 100 -9.26 7.52 0.36
C THR A 100 -8.01 8.18 0.93
N GLU A 101 -6.88 7.50 0.81
CA GLU A 101 -5.59 8.04 1.24
C GLU A 101 -4.52 7.77 0.16
N PRO A 102 -3.95 8.81 -0.48
CA PRO A 102 -2.91 8.64 -1.50
C PRO A 102 -1.73 7.78 -1.06
N CYS A 103 -1.38 7.78 0.24
CA CYS A 103 -0.34 6.90 0.78
C CYS A 103 -0.66 5.43 0.53
N ALA A 104 -1.90 5.01 0.80
CA ALA A 104 -2.35 3.65 0.55
C ALA A 104 -2.46 3.33 -0.95
N ILE A 105 -2.88 4.30 -1.77
CA ILE A 105 -2.94 4.15 -3.23
C ILE A 105 -1.54 3.88 -3.79
N VAL A 106 -0.53 4.64 -3.35
CA VAL A 106 0.87 4.45 -3.75
C VAL A 106 1.39 3.10 -3.28
N ASP A 107 1.17 2.75 -2.01
CA ASP A 107 1.63 1.46 -1.48
C ASP A 107 0.97 0.27 -2.18
N SER A 108 -0.32 0.37 -2.52
CA SER A 108 -1.01 -0.70 -3.26
C SER A 108 -0.45 -0.86 -4.68
N TRP A 109 -0.17 0.25 -5.35
CA TRP A 109 0.49 0.22 -6.66
C TRP A 109 1.88 -0.42 -6.57
N MET A 110 2.70 0.00 -5.60
CA MET A 110 4.05 -0.52 -5.40
C MET A 110 4.05 -2.00 -5.03
N ALA A 111 3.12 -2.43 -4.16
CA ALA A 111 2.97 -3.84 -3.80
C ALA A 111 2.55 -4.70 -5.01
N ALA A 112 1.62 -4.21 -5.83
CA ALA A 112 1.19 -4.89 -7.05
C ALA A 112 2.35 -5.05 -8.05
N MET A 113 3.12 -3.98 -8.29
CA MET A 113 4.30 -4.04 -9.18
C MET A 113 5.36 -5.00 -8.66
N GLU A 114 5.62 -4.98 -7.35
CA GLU A 114 6.59 -5.87 -6.71
C GLU A 114 6.15 -7.35 -6.83
N LEU A 115 4.89 -7.63 -6.55
CA LEU A 115 4.31 -8.98 -6.72
C LEU A 115 4.42 -9.43 -8.18
N PHE A 116 4.13 -8.55 -9.15
CA PHE A 116 4.34 -8.87 -10.56
C PHE A 116 5.81 -9.19 -10.87
N CYS A 117 6.75 -8.39 -10.38
CA CYS A 117 8.18 -8.62 -10.61
C CYS A 117 8.65 -9.96 -10.05
N LEU A 118 8.12 -10.38 -8.90
CA LEU A 118 8.50 -11.63 -8.23
C LEU A 118 7.79 -12.87 -8.79
N THR A 119 6.50 -12.74 -9.14
CA THR A 119 5.66 -13.90 -9.51
C THR A 119 5.41 -14.03 -11.01
N ARG A 120 5.53 -12.94 -11.76
CA ARG A 120 5.14 -12.82 -13.19
C ARG A 120 3.65 -13.06 -13.46
N GLU A 121 2.81 -13.01 -12.44
CA GLU A 121 1.36 -13.11 -12.59
C GLU A 121 0.78 -11.80 -13.17
N ALA A 122 0.25 -11.86 -14.38
CA ALA A 122 -0.23 -10.68 -15.14
C ALA A 122 -1.33 -9.88 -14.39
N ARG A 123 -2.12 -10.55 -13.52
CA ARG A 123 -3.16 -9.89 -12.73
C ARG A 123 -2.64 -8.76 -11.84
N TYR A 124 -1.42 -8.89 -11.32
CA TYR A 124 -0.81 -7.83 -10.51
C TYR A 124 -0.42 -6.61 -11.34
N LEU A 125 0.10 -6.83 -12.55
CA LEU A 125 0.39 -5.74 -13.49
C LEU A 125 -0.89 -5.02 -13.92
N GLU A 126 -1.96 -5.78 -14.24
CA GLU A 126 -3.26 -5.21 -14.56
C GLU A 126 -3.82 -4.38 -13.39
N THR A 127 -3.74 -4.91 -12.17
CA THR A 127 -4.17 -4.20 -10.96
C THR A 127 -3.37 -2.90 -10.77
N ALA A 128 -2.05 -2.93 -10.92
CA ALA A 128 -1.21 -1.75 -10.83
C ALA A 128 -1.58 -0.70 -11.90
N HIS A 129 -1.86 -1.15 -13.13
CA HIS A 129 -2.31 -0.28 -14.20
C HIS A 129 -3.62 0.43 -13.86
N ARG A 130 -4.60 -0.31 -13.35
CA ARG A 130 -5.90 0.24 -12.93
C ARG A 130 -5.76 1.21 -11.75
N ILE A 131 -4.96 0.89 -10.75
CA ILE A 131 -4.66 1.79 -9.61
C ILE A 131 -4.04 3.10 -10.13
N ARG A 132 -3.07 3.01 -11.03
CA ARG A 132 -2.39 4.18 -11.60
C ARG A 132 -3.38 5.14 -12.26
N PHE A 133 -4.21 4.63 -13.18
CA PHE A 133 -5.07 5.46 -14.02
C PHE A 133 -6.40 5.84 -13.38
N ASN A 134 -6.96 5.01 -12.50
CA ASN A 134 -8.27 5.25 -11.91
C ASN A 134 -8.22 5.81 -10.48
N ALA A 135 -7.07 5.78 -9.82
CA ALA A 135 -6.92 6.30 -8.46
C ALA A 135 -5.78 7.31 -8.33
N LEU A 136 -4.53 6.90 -8.58
CA LEU A 136 -3.38 7.75 -8.28
C LEU A 136 -3.38 9.07 -9.04
N TYR A 137 -3.70 9.04 -10.33
CA TYR A 137 -3.74 10.25 -11.14
C TYR A 137 -4.90 11.19 -10.79
N PHE A 138 -5.99 10.66 -10.25
CA PHE A 138 -7.11 11.48 -9.75
C PHE A 138 -6.84 12.07 -8.36
N ALA A 139 -6.01 11.42 -7.55
CA ALA A 139 -5.62 11.95 -6.24
C ALA A 139 -4.65 13.13 -6.34
N GLN A 140 -4.03 13.37 -7.51
CA GLN A 140 -3.16 14.51 -7.74
C GLN A 140 -3.98 15.79 -7.98
N ARG A 141 -3.58 16.86 -7.30
CA ARG A 141 -4.21 18.18 -7.42
C ARG A 141 -3.52 19.02 -8.53
N SER A 142 -4.19 20.09 -8.96
CA SER A 142 -3.71 20.95 -10.03
C SER A 142 -2.37 21.66 -9.72
N ASN A 143 -2.05 21.82 -8.43
CA ASN A 143 -0.76 22.37 -7.98
C ASN A 143 0.36 21.31 -7.88
N GLY A 144 0.07 20.04 -8.22
CA GLY A 144 1.01 18.92 -8.13
C GLY A 144 1.02 18.18 -6.80
N GLY A 145 0.35 18.70 -5.77
CA GLY A 145 0.15 18.02 -4.49
C GLY A 145 -0.82 16.84 -4.59
N PHE A 146 -1.02 16.13 -3.50
CA PHE A 146 -1.97 15.02 -3.39
C PHE A 146 -2.88 15.22 -2.19
N GLY A 147 -4.14 14.81 -2.32
CA GLY A 147 -5.14 14.90 -1.27
C GLY A 147 -6.04 13.68 -1.19
N CYS A 148 -6.78 13.60 -0.10
CA CYS A 148 -7.77 12.56 0.12
C CYS A 148 -9.07 12.91 -0.62
N ASP A 149 -9.77 11.89 -1.08
CA ASP A 149 -11.08 12.02 -1.72
C ASP A 149 -12.11 11.20 -0.95
N GLU A 150 -13.39 11.53 -1.07
CA GLU A 150 -14.48 10.66 -0.61
C GLU A 150 -14.43 9.34 -1.39
N CYS A 151 -14.71 8.23 -0.72
CA CYS A 151 -14.77 6.94 -1.40
C CYS A 151 -15.91 6.91 -2.42
N VAL A 152 -15.58 6.55 -3.66
CA VAL A 152 -16.56 6.35 -4.71
C VAL A 152 -17.19 4.96 -4.57
N GLY A 153 -18.50 4.91 -4.71
CA GLY A 153 -19.27 3.68 -4.67
C GLY A 153 -20.76 3.94 -4.97
N ALA A 154 -21.61 2.95 -4.80
CA ALA A 154 -23.03 3.04 -5.12
C ALA A 154 -23.75 4.17 -4.35
N GLU A 155 -23.34 4.43 -3.12
CA GLU A 155 -23.94 5.48 -2.26
C GLU A 155 -23.35 6.88 -2.53
N ASN A 156 -22.13 6.95 -3.06
CA ASN A 156 -21.44 8.20 -3.42
C ASN A 156 -20.79 8.06 -4.80
N PRO A 157 -21.53 8.27 -5.90
CA PRO A 157 -21.01 8.06 -7.25
C PRO A 157 -20.14 9.22 -7.78
N VAL A 158 -19.94 10.28 -6.99
CA VAL A 158 -19.21 11.47 -7.41
C VAL A 158 -17.84 11.53 -6.72
N LEU A 159 -16.78 11.63 -7.51
CA LEU A 159 -15.44 11.87 -6.98
C LEU A 159 -15.35 13.32 -6.47
N SER A 160 -15.12 13.48 -5.18
CA SER A 160 -14.97 14.78 -4.52
C SER A 160 -13.85 14.74 -3.48
N ALA A 161 -13.20 15.87 -3.25
CA ALA A 161 -12.18 15.98 -2.23
C ALA A 161 -12.78 15.80 -0.83
N HIS A 162 -12.08 15.10 0.05
CA HIS A 162 -12.47 14.93 1.45
C HIS A 162 -12.21 16.23 2.22
N ALA A 163 -13.24 16.74 2.90
CA ALA A 163 -13.18 18.00 3.63
C ALA A 163 -12.08 17.99 4.72
N GLY A 164 -11.22 19.01 4.69
CA GLY A 164 -10.08 19.17 5.60
C GLY A 164 -8.84 18.35 5.23
N ALA A 165 -8.88 17.59 4.14
CA ALA A 165 -7.74 16.85 3.57
C ALA A 165 -7.70 16.95 2.04
N GLU A 166 -8.26 18.03 1.49
CA GLU A 166 -8.28 18.33 0.06
C GLU A 166 -6.85 18.33 -0.52
N GLU A 167 -5.88 18.74 0.28
CA GLU A 167 -4.46 18.56 0.05
C GLU A 167 -3.77 18.16 1.35
N ALA A 168 -3.05 17.04 1.33
CA ALA A 168 -2.34 16.51 2.49
C ALA A 168 -0.83 16.52 2.23
N PHE A 169 -0.23 17.71 2.26
CA PHE A 169 1.16 17.97 1.88
C PHE A 169 2.18 17.28 2.83
N TRP A 170 1.81 17.00 4.08
CA TRP A 170 2.71 16.40 5.08
C TRP A 170 2.95 14.89 4.91
N CYS A 171 2.06 14.15 4.25
CA CYS A 171 2.25 12.71 3.99
C CYS A 171 1.87 12.34 2.56
N CYS A 172 0.65 12.62 2.12
CA CYS A 172 0.11 12.16 0.84
C CYS A 172 0.88 12.76 -0.35
N SER A 173 1.29 14.03 -0.28
CA SER A 173 2.08 14.66 -1.35
C SER A 173 3.49 14.07 -1.44
N MET A 174 4.14 13.75 -0.31
CA MET A 174 5.43 13.05 -0.32
C MET A 174 5.29 11.63 -0.91
N ARG A 175 4.27 10.89 -0.50
CA ARG A 175 4.02 9.54 -1.02
C ARG A 175 3.61 9.55 -2.48
N GLY A 176 2.78 10.52 -2.88
CA GLY A 176 2.41 10.73 -4.28
C GLY A 176 3.64 10.97 -5.17
N ALA A 177 4.57 11.80 -4.73
CA ALA A 177 5.84 12.06 -5.43
C ALA A 177 6.69 10.77 -5.54
N GLU A 178 6.78 9.96 -4.46
CA GLU A 178 7.42 8.65 -4.51
C GLU A 178 6.74 7.74 -5.54
N GLY A 179 5.40 7.68 -5.53
CA GLY A 179 4.62 6.88 -6.47
C GLY A 179 4.90 7.26 -7.92
N LEU A 180 4.91 8.56 -8.25
CA LEU A 180 5.25 9.04 -9.60
C LEU A 180 6.68 8.67 -9.99
N SER A 181 7.64 8.80 -9.09
CA SER A 181 9.03 8.39 -9.30
C SER A 181 9.14 6.89 -9.58
N GLN A 182 8.45 6.06 -8.82
CA GLN A 182 8.44 4.60 -9.03
C GLN A 182 7.76 4.22 -10.34
N ILE A 183 6.65 4.89 -10.70
CA ILE A 183 6.01 4.69 -12.01
C ILE A 183 7.00 4.98 -13.14
N HIS A 184 7.76 6.08 -13.04
CA HIS A 184 8.77 6.40 -14.05
C HIS A 184 9.83 5.29 -14.17
N ARG A 185 10.30 4.73 -13.06
CA ARG A 185 11.27 3.61 -13.07
C ARG A 185 10.74 2.34 -13.73
N HIS A 186 9.43 2.12 -13.73
CA HIS A 186 8.78 0.92 -14.27
C HIS A 186 8.12 1.15 -15.63
N GLN A 187 8.37 2.28 -16.31
CA GLN A 187 7.74 2.60 -17.61
C GLN A 187 8.11 1.63 -18.73
N LEU A 188 9.20 0.89 -18.59
CA LEU A 188 9.71 -0.03 -19.60
C LEU A 188 9.38 -1.51 -19.31
N LEU A 189 8.54 -1.78 -18.34
CA LEU A 189 7.97 -3.09 -18.07
C LEU A 189 6.64 -3.26 -18.77
#